data_460a72e92b58f896cb04abb3033e1cee
#
_entry.id   460a72e92b58f896cb04abb3033e1cee
#
_cell.length_a   1.000
_cell.length_b   1.000
_cell.length_c   1.000
_cell.angle_alpha   90.00
_cell.angle_beta   90.00
_cell.angle_gamma   90.00
#
_symmetry.space_group_name_H-M   'P 1'
#
loop_
_entity.id
_entity.type
_entity.pdbx_description
1 polymer ?
#
loop_
_entity_poly.entity_id
_entity_poly.type
_entity_poly.pdbx_seq_one_letter_code
_entity_poly.pdbx_strand_id
1 'polypeptide(L)'
;MTKKEYILKMLELIKDIFPPAQDLKVLVAGDVVSDGMIDTLVTMLKEVRESITVEAERAKLDKSIEFMTQLKSAEAADHIKDEQKLKELEDMFKSI
;
A
#
# COMPACT_ATOMS: atom_id res chain seq x y z
N MET A 1 3.84 11.91 -8.54
CA MET A 1 4.22 10.50 -8.46
C MET A 1 3.24 9.65 -9.24
N THR A 2 3.71 8.56 -9.81
CA THR A 2 2.84 7.58 -10.47
C THR A 2 2.21 6.63 -9.45
N LYS A 3 1.17 5.90 -9.85
CA LYS A 3 0.58 4.86 -9.00
C LYS A 3 1.62 3.83 -8.57
N LYS A 4 2.51 3.45 -9.49
CA LYS A 4 3.59 2.51 -9.22
C LYS A 4 4.49 3.01 -8.09
N GLU A 5 4.91 4.27 -8.17
CA GLU A 5 5.78 4.88 -7.16
C GLU A 5 5.09 4.92 -5.78
N TYR A 6 3.80 5.24 -5.73
CA TYR A 6 3.03 5.22 -4.49
C TYR A 6 2.98 3.82 -3.88
N ILE A 7 2.71 2.82 -4.69
CA ILE A 7 2.62 1.43 -4.22
C ILE A 7 3.99 0.96 -3.70
N LEU A 8 5.06 1.24 -4.43
CA LEU A 8 6.40 0.86 -4.01
C LEU A 8 6.77 1.51 -2.68
N LYS A 9 6.44 2.79 -2.51
CA LYS A 9 6.72 3.49 -1.26
C LYS A 9 5.89 2.95 -0.10
N MET A 10 4.63 2.66 -0.34
CA MET A 10 3.77 2.06 0.68
C MET A 10 4.31 0.69 1.12
N LEU A 11 4.72 -0.16 0.18
CA LEU A 11 5.28 -1.46 0.50
C LEU A 11 6.56 -1.33 1.32
N GLU A 12 7.38 -0.33 1.03
CA GLU A 12 8.57 -0.06 1.83
C GLU A 12 8.22 0.31 3.26
N LEU A 13 7.16 1.10 3.45
CA LEU A 13 6.71 1.54 4.78
C LEU A 13 6.18 0.39 5.64
N ILE A 14 5.59 -0.62 5.03
CA ILE A 14 4.96 -1.73 5.76
C ILE A 14 5.77 -3.03 5.74
N LYS A 15 6.98 -3.01 5.21
CA LYS A 15 7.80 -4.22 5.05
C LYS A 15 8.01 -5.01 6.34
N ASP A 16 8.05 -4.33 7.47
CA ASP A 16 8.29 -4.95 8.78
C ASP A 16 7.08 -5.74 9.29
N ILE A 17 5.88 -5.37 8.86
CA ILE A 17 4.64 -6.00 9.29
C ILE A 17 3.95 -6.77 8.17
N PHE A 18 4.47 -6.69 6.96
CA PHE A 18 3.93 -7.38 5.79
C PHE A 18 5.07 -8.10 5.07
N PRO A 19 5.38 -9.34 5.47
CA PRO A 19 6.53 -10.07 4.92
C PRO A 19 6.62 -10.16 3.40
N PRO A 20 5.51 -10.30 2.63
CA PRO A 20 5.60 -10.35 1.18
C PRO A 20 5.98 -9.03 0.50
N ALA A 21 6.08 -7.93 1.26
CA ALA A 21 6.31 -6.60 0.68
C ALA A 21 7.55 -6.54 -0.21
N GLN A 22 8.65 -7.17 0.19
CA GLN A 22 9.89 -7.14 -0.58
C GLN A 22 9.73 -7.82 -1.94
N ASP A 23 9.12 -8.98 -1.98
CA ASP A 23 8.87 -9.71 -3.23
C ASP A 23 7.88 -8.94 -4.11
N LEU A 24 6.87 -8.35 -3.51
CA LEU A 24 5.87 -7.56 -4.23
C LEU A 24 6.46 -6.28 -4.80
N LYS A 25 7.43 -5.67 -4.14
CA LYS A 25 8.14 -4.50 -4.69
C LYS A 25 8.81 -4.84 -6.02
N VAL A 26 9.47 -5.98 -6.09
CA VAL A 26 10.10 -6.44 -7.33
C VAL A 26 9.05 -6.66 -8.41
N LEU A 27 7.96 -7.32 -8.08
CA LEU A 27 6.86 -7.57 -9.02
C LEU A 27 6.25 -6.28 -9.54
N VAL A 28 5.94 -5.35 -8.65
CA VAL A 28 5.34 -4.06 -9.02
C VAL A 28 6.30 -3.22 -9.87
N ALA A 29 7.57 -3.22 -9.53
CA ALA A 29 8.58 -2.46 -10.26
C ALA A 29 8.75 -2.96 -11.70
N GLY A 30 8.57 -4.26 -11.94
CA GLY A 30 8.76 -4.88 -13.24
C GLY A 30 7.52 -4.99 -14.09
N ASP A 31 6.37 -4.56 -13.61
CA ASP A 31 5.11 -4.76 -14.31
C ASP A 31 4.27 -3.47 -14.38
N VAL A 32 3.20 -3.51 -15.18
CA VAL A 32 2.25 -2.39 -15.27
C VAL A 32 1.24 -2.53 -14.14
N VAL A 33 0.98 -1.43 -13.44
CA VAL A 33 -0.01 -1.41 -12.37
C VAL A 33 -1.42 -1.44 -12.99
N SER A 34 -2.14 -2.52 -12.72
CA SER A 34 -3.52 -2.69 -13.16
C SER A 34 -4.45 -2.79 -11.94
N ASP A 35 -5.75 -2.66 -12.18
CA ASP A 35 -6.74 -2.85 -11.12
C ASP A 35 -6.67 -4.27 -10.53
N GLY A 36 -6.39 -5.26 -11.37
CA GLY A 36 -6.20 -6.63 -10.91
C GLY A 36 -5.03 -6.79 -9.98
N MET A 37 -3.92 -6.10 -10.26
CA MET A 37 -2.76 -6.09 -9.37
C MET A 37 -3.12 -5.45 -8.03
N ILE A 38 -3.81 -4.32 -8.05
CA ILE A 38 -4.24 -3.64 -6.83
C ILE A 38 -5.17 -4.53 -6.01
N ASP A 39 -6.12 -5.20 -6.65
CA ASP A 39 -7.02 -6.13 -5.97
C ASP A 39 -6.27 -7.27 -5.28
N THR A 40 -5.25 -7.81 -5.95
CA THR A 40 -4.40 -8.86 -5.39
C THR A 40 -3.66 -8.35 -4.16
N LEU A 41 -3.07 -7.16 -4.25
CA LEU A 41 -2.36 -6.56 -3.11
C LEU A 41 -3.29 -6.32 -1.93
N VAL A 42 -4.48 -5.80 -2.19
CA VAL A 42 -5.49 -5.57 -1.14
C VAL A 42 -5.88 -6.87 -0.46
N THR A 43 -6.11 -7.93 -1.24
CA THR A 43 -6.44 -9.25 -0.69
C THR A 43 -5.33 -9.76 0.22
N MET A 44 -4.08 -9.65 -0.20
CA MET A 44 -2.93 -10.08 0.60
C MET A 44 -2.79 -9.26 1.88
N LEU A 45 -3.01 -7.95 1.80
CA LEU A 45 -2.99 -7.08 2.98
C LEU A 45 -4.06 -7.48 3.99
N LYS A 46 -5.26 -7.78 3.52
CA LYS A 46 -6.37 -8.23 4.38
C LYS A 46 -6.06 -9.55 5.07
N GLU A 47 -5.45 -10.49 4.35
CA GLU A 47 -5.07 -11.79 4.91
C GLU A 47 -4.03 -11.64 6.02
N VAL A 48 -3.01 -10.83 5.79
CA VAL A 48 -1.97 -10.58 6.80
C VAL A 48 -2.57 -9.85 8.00
N ARG A 49 -3.46 -8.90 7.77
CA ARG A 49 -4.15 -8.17 8.83
C ARG A 49 -4.87 -9.09 9.81
N GLU A 50 -5.50 -10.14 9.31
CA GLU A 50 -6.22 -11.10 10.15
C GLU A 50 -5.30 -11.86 11.11
N SER A 51 -4.05 -12.03 10.76
CA SER A 51 -3.08 -12.73 11.60
C SER A 51 -2.36 -11.81 12.59
N ILE A 52 -2.52 -10.50 12.45
CA ILE A 52 -1.86 -9.52 13.32
C ILE A 52 -2.75 -9.22 14.52
N THR A 53 -2.18 -9.33 15.72
CA THR A 53 -2.88 -9.07 16.97
C THR A 53 -2.56 -7.70 17.58
N VAL A 54 -1.46 -7.08 17.15
CA VAL A 54 -1.06 -5.75 17.62
C VAL A 54 -1.90 -4.69 16.93
N GLU A 55 -2.68 -3.95 17.70
CA GLU A 55 -3.62 -2.97 17.18
C GLU A 55 -2.96 -1.89 16.31
N ALA A 56 -1.81 -1.39 16.73
CA ALA A 56 -1.06 -0.39 15.96
C ALA A 56 -0.66 -0.91 14.59
N GLU A 57 -0.22 -2.16 14.49
CA GLU A 57 0.15 -2.78 13.22
C GLU A 57 -1.08 -3.02 12.34
N ARG A 58 -2.21 -3.44 12.94
CA ARG A 58 -3.47 -3.59 12.21
C ARG A 58 -3.94 -2.26 11.64
N ALA A 59 -3.78 -1.18 12.39
CA ALA A 59 -4.14 0.16 11.93
C ALA A 59 -3.31 0.58 10.70
N LYS A 60 -2.03 0.25 10.68
CA LYS A 60 -1.17 0.50 9.52
C LYS A 60 -1.65 -0.24 8.28
N LEU A 61 -2.00 -1.52 8.44
CA LEU A 61 -2.51 -2.32 7.33
C LEU A 61 -3.89 -1.83 6.86
N ASP A 62 -4.76 -1.45 7.78
CA ASP A 62 -6.06 -0.88 7.43
C ASP A 62 -5.90 0.40 6.60
N LYS A 63 -4.96 1.26 6.99
CA LYS A 63 -4.67 2.49 6.26
C LYS A 63 -4.10 2.19 4.89
N SER A 64 -3.23 1.19 4.79
CA SER A 64 -2.67 0.74 3.52
C SER A 64 -3.75 0.20 2.58
N ILE A 65 -4.68 -0.59 3.10
CA ILE A 65 -5.82 -1.12 2.33
C ILE A 65 -6.68 0.03 1.80
N GLU A 66 -7.01 0.98 2.66
CA GLU A 66 -7.78 2.16 2.27
C GLU A 66 -7.07 2.95 1.17
N PHE A 67 -5.77 3.17 1.34
CA PHE A 67 -4.96 3.87 0.36
C PHE A 67 -4.95 3.15 -0.99
N MET A 68 -4.76 1.84 -1.01
CA MET A 68 -4.78 1.04 -2.24
C MET A 68 -6.13 1.09 -2.93
N THR A 69 -7.21 1.03 -2.15
CA THR A 69 -8.56 1.13 -2.70
C THR A 69 -8.80 2.48 -3.36
N GLN A 70 -8.29 3.55 -2.77
CA GLN A 70 -8.38 4.89 -3.36
C GLN A 70 -7.55 4.99 -4.65
N LEU A 71 -6.38 4.37 -4.70
CA LEU A 71 -5.56 4.32 -5.91
C LEU A 71 -6.30 3.64 -7.05
N LYS A 72 -7.02 2.57 -6.75
CA LYS A 72 -7.80 1.84 -7.75
C LYS A 72 -8.88 2.72 -8.37
N SER A 73 -9.58 3.50 -7.57
CA SER A 73 -10.65 4.38 -8.04
C SER A 73 -10.14 5.70 -8.60
N ALA A 74 -8.86 6.04 -8.42
CA ALA A 74 -8.27 7.20 -9.05
C ALA A 74 -8.21 6.98 -10.55
N GLU A 75 -8.86 7.87 -11.31
CA GLU A 75 -8.90 7.77 -12.76
C GLU A 75 -7.50 7.71 -13.34
N ALA A 76 -7.41 7.03 -14.44
CA ALA A 76 -6.34 6.81 -15.43
C ALA A 76 -5.13 7.75 -15.42
N ALA A 77 -5.05 8.70 -14.54
CA ALA A 77 -3.90 9.56 -14.41
C ALA A 77 -2.77 8.78 -13.79
N ASP A 78 -1.66 8.71 -14.48
CA ASP A 78 -0.41 8.24 -13.92
C ASP A 78 0.04 9.11 -12.76
N HIS A 79 -0.62 10.27 -12.56
CA HIS A 79 -0.33 11.21 -11.50
C HIS A 79 -1.45 11.24 -10.48
N ILE A 80 -1.11 10.92 -9.25
CA ILE A 80 -1.99 11.13 -8.12
C ILE A 80 -1.62 12.49 -7.55
N LYS A 81 -2.57 13.41 -7.58
CA LYS A 81 -2.33 14.79 -7.13
C LYS A 81 -2.26 14.92 -5.62
N ASP A 82 -2.70 13.90 -4.90
CA ASP A 82 -2.83 13.97 -3.46
C ASP A 82 -1.62 13.33 -2.76
N GLU A 83 -0.49 14.00 -2.83
CA GLU A 83 0.71 13.61 -2.09
C GLU A 83 0.50 13.69 -0.58
N GLN A 84 -0.49 14.44 -0.14
CA GLN A 84 -0.81 14.58 1.27
C GLN A 84 -1.23 13.27 1.90
N LYS A 85 -1.96 12.43 1.18
CA LYS A 85 -2.38 11.11 1.69
C LYS A 85 -1.18 10.21 1.94
N LEU A 86 -0.20 10.25 1.05
CA LEU A 86 1.03 9.48 1.24
C LEU A 86 1.80 10.00 2.45
N LYS A 87 1.86 11.31 2.62
CA LYS A 87 2.50 11.93 3.77
C LYS A 87 1.80 11.55 5.08
N GLU A 88 0.48 11.55 5.07
CA GLU A 88 -0.31 11.12 6.23
C GLU A 88 0.01 9.67 6.60
N LEU A 89 0.13 8.80 5.60
CA LEU A 89 0.50 7.41 5.80
C LEU A 89 1.90 7.28 6.40
N GLU A 90 2.86 8.02 5.86
CA GLU A 90 4.23 8.06 6.40
C GLU A 90 4.25 8.54 7.85
N ASP A 91 3.52 9.62 8.14
CA ASP A 91 3.46 10.19 9.48
C ASP A 91 2.83 9.21 10.47
N MET A 92 1.79 8.51 10.05
CA MET A 92 1.16 7.49 10.87
C MET A 92 2.13 6.35 11.19
N PHE A 93 2.92 5.91 10.23
CA PHE A 93 3.90 4.84 10.43
C PHE A 93 5.05 5.27 11.33
N LYS A 94 5.43 6.53 11.27
CA LYS A 94 6.50 7.07 12.12
C LYS A 94 6.06 7.31 13.56
N SER A 95 4.78 7.57 13.77
CA SER A 95 4.25 7.89 15.11
C SER A 95 3.97 6.65 15.96
N ILE A 96 4.09 5.50 15.40
CA ILE A 96 3.90 4.21 16.08
C ILE A 96 5.25 3.48 16.25
#